data_a7e734199c49b98603affe0237b37b16
#
_entry.id   a7e734199c49b98603affe0237b37b16
#
_cell.length_a   1.000
_cell.length_b   1.000
_cell.length_c   1.000
_cell.angle_alpha   90.00
_cell.angle_beta   90.00
_cell.angle_gamma   90.00
#
_symmetry.space_group_name_H-M   'P 1'
#
loop_
_entity.id
_entity.type
_entity.pdbx_description
1 polymer ?
#
loop_
_entity_poly.entity_id
_entity_poly.type
_entity_poly.pdbx_seq_one_letter_code
_entity_poly.pdbx_strand_id
1 'polypeptide(L)'
;MVLISGEVDIISDGKQTATIHNGTPLFPKVTASGCLLSAVCAAFLAVDEGKHFSATIEACAAYTIAGEIAAKNLTTQVGQFQIRLLDELFALTPNVIEKNAEVKYV
;
A
#
# COMPACT_ATOMS: atom_id res chain seq x y z
N MET A 1 0.13 17.40 -0.02
CA MET A 1 0.35 15.97 0.26
C MET A 1 0.99 15.29 -0.93
N VAL A 2 2.07 14.57 -0.72
CA VAL A 2 2.78 13.84 -1.76
C VAL A 2 3.01 12.40 -1.30
N LEU A 3 2.76 11.46 -2.19
CA LEU A 3 3.13 10.05 -2.04
C LEU A 3 4.05 9.68 -3.20
N ILE A 4 5.25 9.24 -2.88
CA ILE A 4 6.20 8.73 -3.87
C ILE A 4 6.35 7.23 -3.61
N SER A 5 5.92 6.43 -4.56
CA SER A 5 6.03 4.97 -4.46
C SER A 5 7.36 4.47 -4.99
N GLY A 6 7.87 3.40 -4.38
CA GLY A 6 9.12 2.77 -4.75
C GLY A 6 9.37 1.55 -3.90
N GLU A 7 10.62 1.16 -3.78
CA GLU A 7 11.02 0.10 -2.86
C GLU A 7 10.68 0.49 -1.41
N VAL A 8 10.86 1.76 -1.09
CA VAL A 8 10.36 2.40 0.13
C VAL A 8 9.41 3.51 -0.33
N ASP A 9 8.19 3.48 0.18
CA ASP A 9 7.22 4.53 -0.12
C ASP A 9 7.42 5.71 0.82
N ILE A 10 7.31 6.92 0.30
CA ILE A 10 7.52 8.16 1.07
C ILE A 10 6.26 8.99 0.99
N ILE A 11 5.74 9.40 2.14
CA ILE A 11 4.55 10.24 2.25
C ILE A 11 4.90 11.49 3.03
N SER A 12 4.57 12.66 2.49
CA SER A 12 4.82 13.93 3.16
C SER A 12 3.69 14.93 2.93
N ASP A 13 3.35 15.68 3.95
CA ASP A 13 2.42 16.81 3.85
C ASP A 13 3.14 18.16 3.90
N GLY A 14 4.48 18.16 3.86
CA GLY A 14 5.30 19.35 3.98
C GLY A 14 5.71 19.71 5.39
N LYS A 15 5.08 19.12 6.40
CA LYS A 15 5.40 19.35 7.83
C LYS A 15 5.90 18.09 8.50
N GLN A 16 5.39 16.95 8.07
CA GLN A 16 5.77 15.64 8.58
C GLN A 16 5.95 14.68 7.43
N THR A 17 6.79 13.67 7.63
CA THR A 17 7.13 12.68 6.62
C THR A 17 7.14 11.30 7.25
N ALA A 18 6.60 10.34 6.53
CA ALA A 18 6.66 8.93 6.92
C ALA A 18 7.18 8.09 5.76
N THR A 19 7.83 6.99 6.10
CA THR A 19 8.27 5.98 5.11
C THR A 19 7.59 4.66 5.42
N ILE A 20 7.23 3.93 4.37
CA ILE A 20 6.60 2.62 4.47
C ILE A 20 7.52 1.61 3.80
N HIS A 21 7.89 0.58 4.54
CA HIS A 21 8.87 -0.41 4.14
C HIS A 21 8.24 -1.74 3.74
N ASN A 22 6.93 -1.80 3.69
CA ASN A 22 6.19 -2.94 3.17
C ASN A 22 6.23 -2.96 1.64
N GLY A 23 5.98 -4.13 1.06
CA GLY A 23 5.86 -4.26 -0.39
C GLY A 23 6.48 -5.55 -0.90
N THR A 24 6.53 -5.66 -2.22
CA THR A 24 7.08 -6.82 -2.90
C THR A 24 7.69 -6.41 -4.25
N PRO A 25 8.77 -7.06 -4.69
CA PRO A 25 9.33 -6.82 -6.02
C PRO A 25 8.38 -7.14 -7.17
N LEU A 26 7.25 -7.79 -6.92
CA LEU A 26 6.27 -8.10 -7.96
C LEU A 26 5.45 -6.90 -8.38
N PHE A 27 5.31 -5.86 -7.54
CA PHE A 27 4.54 -4.67 -7.89
C PHE A 27 5.00 -4.03 -9.21
N PRO A 28 6.30 -3.78 -9.43
CA PRO A 28 6.75 -3.17 -10.69
C PRO A 28 6.53 -4.07 -11.92
N LYS A 29 6.27 -5.35 -11.72
CA LYS A 29 6.06 -6.31 -12.80
C LYS A 29 4.62 -6.34 -13.31
N VAL A 30 3.71 -5.65 -12.62
CA VAL A 30 2.28 -5.63 -12.96
C VAL A 30 1.92 -4.27 -13.51
N THR A 31 1.30 -4.24 -14.68
CA THR A 31 0.80 -3.01 -15.29
C THR A 31 -0.27 -2.38 -14.42
N ALA A 32 -0.19 -1.05 -14.25
CA ALA A 32 -1.18 -0.25 -13.52
C ALA A 32 -1.21 -0.49 -12.00
N SER A 33 -0.19 -1.11 -11.40
CA SER A 33 -0.11 -1.26 -9.95
C SER A 33 -0.07 0.10 -9.23
N GLY A 34 0.60 1.10 -9.82
CA GLY A 34 0.62 2.46 -9.29
C GLY A 34 -0.74 3.14 -9.40
N CYS A 35 -1.46 2.91 -10.50
CA CYS A 35 -2.83 3.44 -10.67
C CYS A 35 -3.78 2.84 -9.65
N LEU A 36 -3.64 1.55 -9.35
CA LEU A 36 -4.45 0.89 -8.33
C LEU A 36 -4.14 1.47 -6.93
N LEU A 37 -2.87 1.72 -6.62
CA LEU A 37 -2.48 2.38 -5.37
C LEU A 37 -3.17 3.74 -5.26
N SER A 38 -3.17 4.54 -6.33
CA SER A 38 -3.84 5.84 -6.33
C SER A 38 -5.34 5.71 -6.05
N ALA A 39 -5.99 4.70 -6.63
CA ALA A 39 -7.41 4.44 -6.39
C ALA A 39 -7.68 4.04 -4.93
N VAL A 40 -6.82 3.23 -4.34
CA VAL A 40 -6.92 2.84 -2.93
C VAL A 40 -6.75 4.07 -2.03
N CYS A 41 -5.76 4.93 -2.32
CA CYS A 41 -5.57 6.18 -1.58
C CYS A 41 -6.81 7.07 -1.67
N ALA A 42 -7.41 7.20 -2.86
CA ALA A 42 -8.62 8.00 -3.05
C ALA A 42 -9.78 7.46 -2.20
N ALA A 43 -9.94 6.15 -2.12
CA ALA A 43 -10.99 5.53 -1.30
C ALA A 43 -10.80 5.83 0.19
N PHE A 44 -9.57 5.74 0.69
CA PHE A 44 -9.28 6.05 2.09
C PHE A 44 -9.49 7.53 2.38
N LEU A 45 -9.05 8.41 1.47
CA LEU A 45 -9.25 9.86 1.63
C LEU A 45 -10.72 10.26 1.58
N ALA A 46 -11.54 9.54 0.83
CA ALA A 46 -12.97 9.82 0.70
C ALA A 46 -13.73 9.64 2.02
N VAL A 47 -13.27 8.77 2.91
CA VAL A 47 -13.89 8.54 4.21
C VAL A 47 -13.12 9.20 5.36
N ASP A 48 -12.08 9.94 5.03
CA ASP A 48 -11.25 10.64 5.99
C ASP A 48 -11.96 11.91 6.51
N GLU A 49 -11.75 12.22 7.77
CA GLU A 49 -12.31 13.40 8.42
C GLU A 49 -11.24 14.48 8.67
N GLY A 50 -10.49 14.82 7.63
CA GLY A 50 -9.46 15.86 7.70
C GLY A 50 -8.09 15.38 8.16
N LYS A 51 -7.86 14.07 8.20
CA LYS A 51 -6.59 13.46 8.60
C LYS A 51 -5.88 12.86 7.38
N HIS A 52 -5.67 13.69 6.37
CA HIS A 52 -5.17 13.22 5.06
C HIS A 52 -3.81 12.53 5.13
N PHE A 53 -2.91 12.99 5.98
CA PHE A 53 -1.60 12.37 6.15
C PHE A 53 -1.74 10.94 6.67
N SER A 54 -2.48 10.75 7.76
CA SER A 54 -2.72 9.43 8.35
C SER A 54 -3.47 8.51 7.40
N ALA A 55 -4.50 9.03 6.71
CA ALA A 55 -5.28 8.26 5.76
C ALA A 55 -4.43 7.75 4.60
N THR A 56 -3.52 8.57 4.10
CA THR A 56 -2.61 8.19 3.02
C THR A 56 -1.63 7.11 3.47
N ILE A 57 -1.11 7.22 4.69
CA ILE A 57 -0.24 6.18 5.28
C ILE A 57 -1.01 4.86 5.40
N GLU A 58 -2.23 4.91 5.91
CA GLU A 58 -3.07 3.71 6.06
C GLU A 58 -3.37 3.05 4.72
N ALA A 59 -3.71 3.84 3.71
CA ALA A 59 -3.98 3.35 2.37
C ALA A 59 -2.76 2.66 1.76
N CYS A 60 -1.60 3.30 1.85
CA CYS A 60 -0.35 2.77 1.31
C CYS A 60 0.07 1.50 2.05
N ALA A 61 -0.04 1.50 3.38
CA ALA A 61 0.25 0.32 4.18
C ALA A 61 -0.69 -0.84 3.84
N ALA A 62 -1.98 -0.58 3.74
CA ALA A 62 -2.98 -1.58 3.37
C ALA A 62 -2.64 -2.22 2.01
N TYR A 63 -2.35 -1.38 1.02
CA TYR A 63 -2.03 -1.84 -0.33
C TYR A 63 -0.76 -2.68 -0.37
N THR A 64 0.30 -2.20 0.26
CA THR A 64 1.59 -2.89 0.23
C THR A 64 1.58 -4.17 1.04
N ILE A 65 0.86 -4.22 2.16
CA ILE A 65 0.66 -5.44 2.96
C ILE A 65 -0.14 -6.48 2.16
N ALA A 66 -1.22 -6.05 1.50
CA ALA A 66 -1.97 -6.95 0.63
C ALA A 66 -1.07 -7.54 -0.46
N GLY A 67 -0.15 -6.73 -1.01
CA GLY A 67 0.84 -7.19 -1.97
C GLY A 67 1.81 -8.22 -1.39
N GLU A 68 2.29 -8.01 -0.16
CA GLU A 68 3.16 -8.96 0.51
C GLU A 68 2.48 -10.32 0.69
N ILE A 69 1.22 -10.30 1.12
CA ILE A 69 0.44 -11.53 1.30
C ILE A 69 0.18 -12.21 -0.04
N ALA A 70 -0.21 -11.45 -1.04
CA ALA A 70 -0.48 -11.95 -2.38
C ALA A 70 0.77 -12.59 -3.03
N ALA A 71 1.94 -12.06 -2.72
CA ALA A 71 3.21 -12.52 -3.30
C ALA A 71 3.77 -13.78 -2.65
N LYS A 72 3.20 -14.26 -1.55
CA LYS A 72 3.71 -15.46 -0.87
C LYS A 72 3.75 -16.65 -1.82
N ASN A 73 4.93 -17.28 -1.87
CA ASN A 73 5.20 -18.47 -2.72
C ASN A 73 5.09 -18.17 -4.22
N LEU A 74 5.12 -16.90 -4.62
CA LEU A 74 5.18 -16.52 -6.03
C LEU A 74 6.56 -15.98 -6.37
N THR A 75 7.06 -16.29 -7.57
CA THR A 75 8.34 -15.80 -8.10
C THR A 75 8.16 -15.07 -9.42
N THR A 76 7.64 -15.78 -10.43
CA THR A 76 7.42 -15.26 -11.79
C THR A 76 5.94 -15.21 -12.16
N GLN A 77 5.05 -15.64 -11.27
CA GLN A 77 3.63 -15.75 -11.53
C GLN A 77 2.93 -14.39 -11.35
N VAL A 78 3.27 -13.45 -12.20
CA VAL A 78 2.74 -12.07 -12.09
C VAL A 78 1.23 -12.01 -12.32
N GLY A 79 0.67 -12.89 -13.16
CA GLY A 79 -0.78 -12.98 -13.36
C GLY A 79 -1.50 -13.42 -12.09
N GLN A 80 -0.98 -14.44 -11.42
CA GLN A 80 -1.53 -14.91 -10.15
C GLN A 80 -1.42 -13.83 -9.08
N PHE A 81 -0.28 -13.13 -9.02
CA PHE A 81 -0.08 -12.03 -8.09
C PHE A 81 -1.17 -10.97 -8.28
N GLN A 82 -1.44 -10.56 -9.51
CA GLN A 82 -2.45 -9.53 -9.80
C GLN A 82 -3.83 -9.95 -9.29
N ILE A 83 -4.24 -11.19 -9.52
CA ILE A 83 -5.52 -11.71 -9.06
C ILE A 83 -5.55 -11.77 -7.53
N ARG A 84 -4.51 -12.32 -6.92
CA ARG A 84 -4.41 -12.44 -5.45
C ARG A 84 -4.37 -11.09 -4.76
N LEU A 85 -3.75 -10.09 -5.38
CA LEU A 85 -3.70 -8.74 -4.83
C LEU A 85 -5.10 -8.19 -4.60
N LEU A 86 -6.00 -8.35 -5.56
CA LEU A 86 -7.40 -7.93 -5.43
C LEU A 86 -8.12 -8.73 -4.34
N ASP A 87 -7.91 -10.04 -4.30
CA ASP A 87 -8.48 -10.89 -3.26
C ASP A 87 -8.03 -10.46 -1.87
N GLU A 88 -6.72 -10.21 -1.70
CA GLU A 88 -6.15 -9.85 -0.40
C GLU A 88 -6.55 -8.43 0.02
N LEU A 89 -6.69 -7.50 -0.92
CA LEU A 89 -7.21 -6.17 -0.62
C LEU A 89 -8.63 -6.26 -0.04
N PHE A 90 -9.47 -7.10 -0.63
CA PHE A 90 -10.85 -7.30 -0.15
C PHE A 90 -10.89 -7.97 1.22
N ALA A 91 -10.01 -8.95 1.45
CA ALA A 91 -9.99 -9.72 2.68
C ALA A 91 -9.27 -9.03 3.85
N LEU A 92 -8.58 -7.93 3.57
CA LEU A 92 -7.74 -7.25 4.55
C LEU A 92 -8.54 -6.72 5.73
N THR A 93 -7.99 -6.87 6.95
CA THR A 93 -8.61 -6.38 8.17
C THR A 93 -7.70 -5.37 8.87
N PRO A 94 -8.23 -4.48 9.72
CA PRO A 94 -7.40 -3.56 10.50
C PRO A 94 -6.33 -4.26 11.34
N ASN A 95 -6.63 -5.43 11.90
CA ASN A 95 -5.67 -6.19 12.70
C ASN A 95 -4.48 -6.64 11.87
N VAL A 96 -4.69 -7.08 10.63
CA VAL A 96 -3.62 -7.51 9.72
C VAL A 96 -2.73 -6.32 9.35
N ILE A 97 -3.33 -5.16 9.09
CA ILE A 97 -2.59 -3.95 8.78
C ILE A 97 -1.72 -3.55 9.98
N GLU A 98 -2.31 -3.45 11.16
CA GLU A 98 -1.60 -3.05 12.38
C GLU A 98 -0.43 -3.99 12.70
N LYS A 99 -0.65 -5.28 12.55
CA LYS A 99 0.35 -6.31 12.87
C LYS A 99 1.54 -6.28 11.91
N ASN A 100 1.33 -5.92 10.64
CA ASN A 100 2.33 -6.07 9.59
C ASN A 100 2.92 -4.74 9.08
N ALA A 101 2.34 -3.61 9.44
CA ALA A 101 2.79 -2.31 8.95
C ALA A 101 4.21 -1.97 9.43
N GLU A 102 5.07 -1.60 8.50
CA GLU A 102 6.44 -1.17 8.77
C GLU A 102 6.56 0.32 8.40
N VAL A 103 6.00 1.16 9.26
CA VAL A 103 5.95 2.61 9.07
C VAL A 103 6.98 3.27 9.97
N LYS A 104 7.76 4.19 9.40
CA LYS A 104 8.72 5.00 10.16
C LYS A 104 8.42 6.47 9.94
N TYR A 105 8.42 7.24 11.00
CA TYR A 105 8.27 8.69 10.95
C TYR A 105 9.65 9.35 10.98
N VAL A 106 9.84 10.30 10.09
CA VAL A 106 11.13 10.97 9.90
C VAL A 106 11.14 12.35 10.55
#